data_fe6b2bd020586efd6cbb17a51959e3b0
#
_entry.id   fe6b2bd020586efd6cbb17a51959e3b0
#
_cell.length_a   1.000
_cell.length_b   1.000
_cell.length_c   1.000
_cell.angle_alpha   90.00
_cell.angle_beta   90.00
_cell.angle_gamma   90.00
#
_symmetry.space_group_name_H-M   'P 1'
#
loop_
_entity.id
_entity.type
_entity.pdbx_description
1 polymer ?
#
loop_
_entity_poly.entity_id
_entity_poly.type
_entity_poly.pdbx_seq_one_letter_code
_entity_poly.pdbx_strand_id
1 'polypeptide(L)'
;MTDRASQTVELGDLIGRRLAGGIRVQDLLVRTDGDTWPVCAIVADGALHDAYWDRGELALGGLTAATGLTSLRDAVLDRQVVDAAGRRVVRVGDVALHRIDGRLEVVALEVGVRPVLRRLGLRRLARRHREDLLRPRDVTVTPSCVVAHSSSEHLADLETHHLARLIRRLPHRMKHDVLGQLPEDRRRDVRAHIERRPHRPRWRRYRTPHA
;
A
#
# COMPACT_ATOMS: atom_id res chain seq x y z
N MET A 1 37.50 1.26 -1.82
CA MET A 1 36.16 1.03 -2.38
C MET A 1 35.18 1.79 -1.49
N THR A 2 34.80 2.96 -1.93
CA THR A 2 34.00 3.89 -1.13
C THR A 2 32.54 3.43 -1.18
N ASP A 3 32.03 3.03 -0.02
CA ASP A 3 30.62 2.72 0.24
C ASP A 3 29.79 3.96 -0.12
N ARG A 4 29.19 3.96 -1.34
CA ARG A 4 28.20 4.96 -1.69
C ARG A 4 26.93 4.56 -0.97
N ALA A 5 26.67 5.23 0.16
CA ALA A 5 25.45 5.18 0.94
C ALA A 5 24.23 4.84 0.06
N SER A 6 23.52 3.79 0.41
CA SER A 6 22.27 3.37 -0.23
C SER A 6 21.27 4.53 -0.09
N GLN A 7 21.12 5.30 -1.15
CA GLN A 7 20.25 6.48 -1.18
C GLN A 7 18.81 5.99 -1.31
N THR A 8 18.02 6.22 -0.28
CA THR A 8 16.56 6.00 -0.35
C THR A 8 15.94 7.08 -1.23
N VAL A 9 15.14 6.66 -2.18
CA VAL A 9 14.37 7.53 -3.09
C VAL A 9 12.89 7.25 -2.85
N GLU A 10 12.08 8.30 -2.78
CA GLU A 10 10.63 8.16 -2.64
C GLU A 10 9.97 8.12 -4.03
N LEU A 11 8.94 7.28 -4.18
CA LEU A 11 8.16 7.20 -5.42
C LEU A 11 7.59 8.57 -5.81
N GLY A 12 7.09 9.31 -4.79
CA GLY A 12 6.56 10.66 -5.00
C GLY A 12 7.56 11.64 -5.62
N ASP A 13 8.86 11.46 -5.37
CA ASP A 13 9.92 12.29 -5.95
C ASP A 13 10.28 11.87 -7.39
N LEU A 14 9.95 10.64 -7.78
CA LEU A 14 10.20 10.12 -9.14
C LEU A 14 9.04 10.38 -10.09
N ILE A 15 7.80 10.23 -9.62
CA ILE A 15 6.61 10.50 -10.45
C ILE A 15 6.57 11.98 -10.87
N GLY A 16 6.47 12.20 -12.16
CA GLY A 16 6.49 13.53 -12.77
C GLY A 16 7.88 14.11 -13.00
N ARG A 17 8.96 13.46 -12.49
CA ARG A 17 10.35 13.87 -12.74
C ARG A 17 10.67 13.74 -14.23
N ARG A 18 11.45 14.68 -14.76
CA ARG A 18 12.00 14.58 -16.09
C ARG A 18 13.36 13.88 -16.06
N LEU A 19 13.50 12.87 -16.89
CA LEU A 19 14.75 12.16 -17.13
C LEU A 19 15.56 12.84 -18.25
N ALA A 20 16.73 12.30 -18.55
CA ALA A 20 17.53 12.72 -19.70
C ALA A 20 16.67 12.66 -20.98
N GLY A 21 16.79 13.67 -21.84
CA GLY A 21 15.93 13.79 -23.03
C GLY A 21 14.56 14.44 -22.77
N GLY A 22 14.27 14.90 -21.53
CA GLY A 22 13.01 15.60 -21.19
C GLY A 22 11.82 14.68 -20.96
N ILE A 23 11.99 13.37 -21.04
CA ILE A 23 10.97 12.33 -20.88
C ILE A 23 10.47 12.33 -19.43
N ARG A 24 9.14 12.33 -19.24
CA ARG A 24 8.52 12.39 -17.91
C ARG A 24 8.15 11.00 -17.40
N VAL A 25 8.63 10.65 -16.19
CA VAL A 25 8.21 9.44 -15.47
C VAL A 25 6.74 9.57 -15.07
N GLN A 26 5.93 8.60 -15.46
CA GLN A 26 4.51 8.53 -15.15
C GLN A 26 4.21 7.48 -14.08
N ASP A 27 4.93 6.34 -14.12
CA ASP A 27 4.77 5.25 -13.18
C ASP A 27 6.01 4.35 -13.14
N LEU A 28 6.08 3.51 -12.12
CA LEU A 28 7.05 2.43 -11.98
C LEU A 28 6.29 1.11 -11.84
N LEU A 29 6.70 0.11 -12.60
CA LEU A 29 6.09 -1.21 -12.55
C LEU A 29 7.01 -2.20 -11.85
N VAL A 30 6.45 -2.93 -10.90
CA VAL A 30 7.17 -3.90 -10.05
C VAL A 30 6.57 -5.29 -10.17
N ARG A 31 7.37 -6.29 -9.82
CA ARG A 31 6.90 -7.65 -9.58
C ARG A 31 6.61 -7.80 -8.08
N THR A 32 5.41 -8.27 -7.73
CA THR A 32 4.93 -8.36 -6.34
C THR A 32 4.71 -9.78 -5.85
N ASP A 33 5.19 -10.78 -6.59
CA ASP A 33 5.03 -12.21 -6.31
C ASP A 33 6.12 -12.81 -5.39
N GLY A 34 7.03 -11.98 -4.88
CA GLY A 34 8.14 -12.39 -4.00
C GLY A 34 8.30 -11.49 -2.77
N ASP A 35 9.30 -11.82 -1.95
CA ASP A 35 9.64 -11.09 -0.73
C ASP A 35 10.22 -9.69 -0.99
N THR A 36 10.74 -9.48 -2.19
CA THR A 36 11.24 -8.19 -2.68
C THR A 36 10.45 -7.77 -3.91
N TRP A 37 10.31 -6.48 -4.12
CA TRP A 37 9.60 -5.92 -5.27
C TRP A 37 10.57 -5.13 -6.16
N PRO A 38 11.28 -5.80 -7.06
CA PRO A 38 12.16 -5.13 -8.01
C PRO A 38 11.34 -4.27 -8.99
N VAL A 39 11.85 -3.08 -9.29
CA VAL A 39 11.33 -2.25 -10.38
C VAL A 39 11.79 -2.87 -11.69
N CYS A 40 10.84 -3.36 -12.48
CA CYS A 40 11.08 -4.05 -13.73
C CYS A 40 10.90 -3.13 -14.95
N ALA A 41 10.03 -2.11 -14.84
CA ALA A 41 9.78 -1.19 -15.93
C ALA A 41 9.38 0.20 -15.43
N ILE A 42 9.56 1.19 -16.30
CA ILE A 42 9.10 2.57 -16.12
C ILE A 42 8.07 2.88 -17.19
N VAL A 43 6.98 3.49 -16.82
CA VAL A 43 6.06 4.14 -17.76
C VAL A 43 6.52 5.57 -17.93
N ALA A 44 6.88 5.94 -19.16
CA ALA A 44 7.32 7.28 -19.49
C ALA A 44 6.77 7.70 -20.86
N ASP A 45 6.18 8.89 -20.94
CA ASP A 45 5.51 9.42 -22.13
C ASP A 45 4.57 8.42 -22.83
N GLY A 46 3.84 7.61 -22.03
CA GLY A 46 2.87 6.62 -22.51
C GLY A 46 3.47 5.30 -23.00
N ALA A 47 4.77 5.12 -22.94
CA ALA A 47 5.47 3.89 -23.33
C ALA A 47 6.11 3.19 -22.11
N LEU A 48 6.32 1.88 -22.24
CA LEU A 48 6.99 1.04 -21.24
C LEU A 48 8.46 0.87 -21.63
N HIS A 49 9.33 1.17 -20.69
CA HIS A 49 10.77 1.07 -20.84
C HIS A 49 11.37 0.21 -19.73
N ASP A 50 12.44 -0.51 -20.03
CA ASP A 50 13.26 -1.11 -18.99
C ASP A 50 13.82 -0.04 -18.05
N ALA A 51 13.88 -0.39 -16.75
CA ALA A 51 14.38 0.49 -15.71
C ALA A 51 15.81 0.10 -15.34
N TYR A 52 16.74 1.02 -15.40
CA TYR A 52 18.08 0.82 -14.85
C TYR A 52 18.61 2.12 -14.23
N TRP A 53 19.68 1.98 -13.48
CA TRP A 53 20.31 3.11 -12.79
C TRP A 53 21.69 3.38 -13.40
N ASP A 54 21.85 4.54 -14.01
CA ASP A 54 23.14 4.96 -14.59
C ASP A 54 23.65 6.22 -13.90
N ARG A 55 24.94 6.23 -13.56
CA ARG A 55 25.67 7.38 -12.98
C ARG A 55 24.97 8.12 -11.84
N GLY A 56 24.12 7.45 -11.10
CA GLY A 56 23.39 8.05 -9.98
C GLY A 56 21.99 8.57 -10.34
N GLU A 57 21.51 8.32 -11.54
CA GLU A 57 20.18 8.70 -12.02
C GLU A 57 19.41 7.50 -12.58
N LEU A 58 18.08 7.62 -12.52
CA LEU A 58 17.19 6.67 -13.18
C LEU A 58 17.24 6.88 -14.69
N ALA A 59 17.51 5.82 -15.44
CA ALA A 59 17.62 5.83 -16.89
C ALA A 59 16.62 4.84 -17.53
N LEU A 60 16.26 5.13 -18.78
CA LEU A 60 15.37 4.29 -19.57
C LEU A 60 16.19 3.38 -20.47
N GLY A 61 15.82 2.10 -20.49
CA GLY A 61 16.29 1.12 -21.46
C GLY A 61 15.39 1.05 -22.69
N GLY A 62 15.47 -0.07 -23.40
CA GLY A 62 14.59 -0.37 -24.52
C GLY A 62 13.13 -0.52 -24.11
N LEU A 63 12.24 -0.62 -25.09
CA LEU A 63 10.83 -0.92 -24.84
C LEU A 63 10.67 -2.33 -24.26
N THR A 64 9.80 -2.50 -23.30
CA THR A 64 9.55 -3.78 -22.61
C THR A 64 8.05 -4.09 -22.52
N ALA A 65 7.72 -5.26 -21.99
CA ALA A 65 6.34 -5.71 -21.79
C ALA A 65 5.94 -5.66 -20.33
N ALA A 66 4.67 -5.34 -20.04
CA ALA A 66 4.12 -5.20 -18.70
C ALA A 66 3.51 -6.48 -18.10
N THR A 67 3.66 -7.63 -18.77
CA THR A 67 2.97 -8.88 -18.34
C THR A 67 3.36 -9.26 -16.91
N GLY A 68 2.35 -9.39 -16.04
CA GLY A 68 2.55 -9.77 -14.63
C GLY A 68 3.17 -8.69 -13.75
N LEU A 69 3.27 -7.45 -14.22
CA LEU A 69 3.78 -6.33 -13.44
C LEU A 69 2.65 -5.53 -12.78
N THR A 70 2.94 -4.99 -11.61
CA THR A 70 2.03 -4.19 -10.79
C THR A 70 2.44 -2.72 -10.84
N SER A 71 1.53 -1.82 -11.16
CA SER A 71 1.71 -0.37 -11.11
C SER A 71 1.88 0.10 -9.65
N LEU A 72 2.96 0.79 -9.35
CA LEU A 72 3.13 1.39 -8.03
C LEU A 72 2.20 2.58 -7.82
N ARG A 73 1.96 3.37 -8.87
CA ARG A 73 1.09 4.52 -8.82
C ARG A 73 -0.37 4.14 -8.65
N ASP A 74 -0.88 3.23 -9.48
CA ASP A 74 -2.31 2.95 -9.56
C ASP A 74 -2.75 1.84 -8.62
N ALA A 75 -1.89 0.87 -8.32
CA ALA A 75 -2.23 -0.29 -7.51
C ALA A 75 -1.71 -0.23 -6.06
N VAL A 76 -0.74 0.65 -5.76
CA VAL A 76 -0.12 0.75 -4.43
C VAL A 76 -0.29 2.13 -3.81
N LEU A 77 0.14 3.20 -4.51
CA LEU A 77 0.10 4.57 -3.98
C LEU A 77 -1.35 4.99 -3.74
N ASP A 78 -1.61 5.67 -2.62
CA ASP A 78 -2.93 6.11 -2.19
C ASP A 78 -3.96 4.98 -1.95
N ARG A 79 -3.59 3.70 -2.09
CA ARG A 79 -4.46 2.58 -1.77
C ARG A 79 -4.65 2.42 -0.27
N GLN A 80 -5.83 1.93 0.09
CA GLN A 80 -6.11 1.59 1.47
C GLN A 80 -5.38 0.32 1.87
N VAL A 81 -4.75 0.35 3.04
CA VAL A 81 -4.12 -0.80 3.68
C VAL A 81 -5.03 -1.28 4.80
N VAL A 82 -5.38 -2.54 4.74
CA VAL A 82 -6.07 -3.21 5.84
C VAL A 82 -5.01 -3.80 6.76
N ASP A 83 -4.81 -3.12 7.90
CA ASP A 83 -3.93 -3.56 8.98
C ASP A 83 -4.77 -4.21 10.08
N ALA A 84 -4.86 -5.53 10.07
CA ALA A 84 -5.66 -6.26 11.03
C ALA A 84 -4.96 -6.33 12.40
N ALA A 85 -3.63 -6.33 12.47
CA ALA A 85 -2.89 -6.29 13.73
C ALA A 85 -3.14 -4.97 14.47
N GLY A 86 -3.06 -3.85 13.76
CA GLY A 86 -3.42 -2.52 14.28
C GLY A 86 -4.91 -2.25 14.33
N ARG A 87 -5.76 -3.17 13.86
CA ARG A 87 -7.23 -3.01 13.76
C ARG A 87 -7.65 -1.71 13.08
N ARG A 88 -6.89 -1.29 12.10
CA ARG A 88 -7.07 -0.01 11.42
C ARG A 88 -7.03 -0.16 9.90
N VAL A 89 -7.61 0.82 9.24
CA VAL A 89 -7.46 1.02 7.81
C VAL A 89 -6.69 2.32 7.63
N VAL A 90 -5.54 2.23 7.02
CA VAL A 90 -4.68 3.37 6.70
C VAL A 90 -4.51 3.47 5.19
N ARG A 91 -3.75 4.44 4.71
CA ARG A 91 -3.49 4.63 3.29
C ARG A 91 -2.00 4.59 3.04
N VAL A 92 -1.59 3.96 1.92
CA VAL A 92 -0.20 4.09 1.45
C VAL A 92 -0.01 5.54 1.03
N GLY A 93 0.87 6.19 1.73
CA GLY A 93 1.17 7.60 1.48
C GLY A 93 2.36 7.79 0.56
N ASP A 94 3.36 6.92 0.61
CA ASP A 94 4.50 6.91 -0.29
C ASP A 94 5.13 5.52 -0.37
N VAL A 95 6.08 5.33 -1.29
CA VAL A 95 6.83 4.09 -1.48
C VAL A 95 8.32 4.41 -1.45
N ALA A 96 9.03 3.80 -0.52
CA ALA A 96 10.47 3.93 -0.41
C ALA A 96 11.18 2.92 -1.32
N LEU A 97 12.08 3.42 -2.13
CA LEU A 97 12.87 2.66 -3.09
C LEU A 97 14.35 2.75 -2.71
N HIS A 98 15.06 1.66 -2.79
CA HIS A 98 16.51 1.62 -2.67
C HIS A 98 17.15 1.10 -3.96
N ARG A 99 18.38 1.53 -4.18
CA ARG A 99 19.22 0.94 -5.20
C ARG A 99 19.96 -0.26 -4.63
N ILE A 100 19.71 -1.44 -5.19
CA ILE A 100 20.35 -2.69 -4.85
C ILE A 100 20.91 -3.27 -6.14
N ASP A 101 22.22 -3.48 -6.19
CA ASP A 101 22.93 -4.06 -7.36
C ASP A 101 22.59 -3.39 -8.73
N GLY A 102 22.49 -2.06 -8.72
CA GLY A 102 22.19 -1.28 -9.93
C GLY A 102 20.72 -1.26 -10.36
N ARG A 103 19.84 -1.90 -9.61
CA ARG A 103 18.38 -1.88 -9.80
C ARG A 103 17.69 -1.13 -8.68
N LEU A 104 16.47 -0.65 -8.95
CA LEU A 104 15.60 -0.12 -7.90
C LEU A 104 14.75 -1.24 -7.34
N GLU A 105 14.63 -1.28 -6.03
CA GLU A 105 13.72 -2.18 -5.33
C GLU A 105 12.89 -1.41 -4.32
N VAL A 106 11.63 -1.79 -4.17
CA VAL A 106 10.77 -1.30 -3.10
C VAL A 106 11.25 -1.91 -1.78
N VAL A 107 11.59 -1.08 -0.81
CA VAL A 107 12.03 -1.52 0.51
C VAL A 107 10.98 -1.31 1.59
N ALA A 108 10.08 -0.34 1.39
CA ALA A 108 8.98 -0.09 2.31
C ALA A 108 7.83 0.66 1.64
N LEU A 109 6.63 0.42 2.16
CA LEU A 109 5.45 1.24 1.92
C LEU A 109 5.25 2.14 3.14
N GLU A 110 5.32 3.45 2.97
CA GLU A 110 5.05 4.41 4.03
C GLU A 110 3.55 4.62 4.17
N VAL A 111 2.99 4.30 5.34
CA VAL A 111 1.55 4.38 5.57
C VAL A 111 1.21 5.43 6.62
N GLY A 112 -0.05 5.92 6.58
CA GLY A 112 -0.56 6.87 7.56
C GLY A 112 -0.49 8.33 7.10
N VAL A 113 -0.47 9.25 8.07
CA VAL A 113 -0.65 10.70 7.83
C VAL A 113 0.66 11.40 7.46
N ARG A 114 1.81 10.88 7.90
CA ARG A 114 3.11 11.54 7.74
C ARG A 114 3.48 11.86 6.29
N PRO A 115 3.39 10.94 5.32
CA PRO A 115 3.71 11.23 3.93
C PRO A 115 2.74 12.26 3.31
N VAL A 116 1.48 12.24 3.71
CA VAL A 116 0.50 13.26 3.27
C VAL A 116 0.90 14.66 3.73
N LEU A 117 1.26 14.80 5.02
CA LEU A 117 1.73 16.08 5.57
C LEU A 117 3.00 16.55 4.87
N ARG A 118 3.90 15.63 4.51
CA ARG A 118 5.13 15.94 3.80
C ARG A 118 4.86 16.49 2.39
N ARG A 119 3.95 15.86 1.62
CA ARG A 119 3.49 16.33 0.30
C ARG A 119 2.80 17.70 0.36
N LEU A 120 2.09 17.99 1.44
CA LEU A 120 1.46 19.30 1.68
C LEU A 120 2.46 20.37 2.15
N GLY A 121 3.77 20.08 2.21
CA GLY A 121 4.79 21.02 2.68
C GLY A 121 4.84 21.18 4.19
N LEU A 122 4.02 20.47 4.94
CA LEU A 122 3.91 20.54 6.40
C LEU A 122 4.96 19.67 7.11
N ARG A 123 6.22 19.77 6.70
CA ARG A 123 7.33 18.91 7.17
C ARG A 123 7.51 18.94 8.69
N ARG A 124 7.26 20.10 9.35
CA ARG A 124 7.36 20.20 10.82
C ARG A 124 6.30 19.37 11.54
N LEU A 125 5.09 19.33 11.00
CA LEU A 125 4.00 18.49 11.51
C LEU A 125 4.27 17.01 11.20
N ALA A 126 4.75 16.69 10.01
CA ALA A 126 5.11 15.34 9.63
C ALA A 126 6.12 14.70 10.61
N ARG A 127 7.13 15.46 11.09
CA ARG A 127 8.12 14.98 12.06
C ARG A 127 7.54 14.60 13.42
N ARG A 128 6.33 15.07 13.77
CA ARG A 128 5.64 14.73 15.04
C ARG A 128 4.88 13.41 14.94
N HIS A 129 4.66 12.91 13.74
CA HIS A 129 3.99 11.64 13.52
C HIS A 129 5.01 10.52 13.37
N ARG A 130 4.69 9.37 13.97
CA ARG A 130 5.50 8.16 13.84
C ARG A 130 5.53 7.73 12.39
N GLU A 131 6.66 7.24 11.96
CA GLU A 131 6.83 6.59 10.67
C GLU A 131 6.32 5.16 10.80
N ASP A 132 5.28 4.85 10.02
CA ASP A 132 4.73 3.52 9.93
C ASP A 132 5.14 2.95 8.57
N LEU A 133 6.03 1.95 8.58
CA LEU A 133 6.57 1.30 7.40
C LEU A 133 6.09 -0.13 7.32
N LEU A 134 5.63 -0.55 6.15
CA LEU A 134 5.32 -1.93 5.82
C LEU A 134 6.34 -2.43 4.79
N ARG A 135 6.90 -3.61 5.01
CA ARG A 135 7.85 -4.21 4.06
C ARG A 135 7.09 -4.92 2.94
N PRO A 136 7.64 -5.01 1.72
CA PRO A 136 7.03 -5.74 0.61
C PRO A 136 6.57 -7.14 0.97
N ARG A 137 7.40 -7.93 1.66
CA ARG A 137 7.09 -9.28 2.13
C ARG A 137 5.93 -9.36 3.13
N ASP A 138 5.63 -8.25 3.80
CA ASP A 138 4.58 -8.17 4.82
C ASP A 138 3.23 -7.73 4.24
N VAL A 139 3.10 -7.61 2.92
CA VAL A 139 1.87 -7.13 2.27
C VAL A 139 1.53 -7.91 1.00
N THR A 140 0.24 -8.02 0.69
CA THR A 140 -0.26 -8.45 -0.63
C THR A 140 -1.02 -7.31 -1.28
N VAL A 141 -0.70 -7.04 -2.54
CA VAL A 141 -1.47 -6.11 -3.38
C VAL A 141 -2.65 -6.87 -3.99
N THR A 142 -3.86 -6.39 -3.74
CA THR A 142 -5.09 -6.91 -4.34
C THR A 142 -5.69 -5.87 -5.29
N PRO A 143 -6.65 -6.22 -6.14
CA PRO A 143 -7.25 -5.26 -7.06
C PRO A 143 -7.86 -4.02 -6.39
N SER A 144 -8.31 -4.10 -5.13
CA SER A 144 -8.98 -2.99 -4.45
C SER A 144 -8.24 -2.41 -3.25
N CYS A 145 -7.27 -3.11 -2.68
CA CYS A 145 -6.55 -2.68 -1.48
C CYS A 145 -5.20 -3.37 -1.35
N VAL A 146 -4.43 -2.93 -0.37
CA VAL A 146 -3.24 -3.62 0.12
C VAL A 146 -3.59 -4.30 1.45
N VAL A 147 -3.21 -5.56 1.62
CA VAL A 147 -3.45 -6.32 2.86
C VAL A 147 -2.10 -6.58 3.54
N ALA A 148 -1.97 -6.16 4.79
CA ALA A 148 -0.75 -6.40 5.55
C ALA A 148 -0.73 -7.82 6.14
N HIS A 149 0.34 -8.60 5.88
CA HIS A 149 0.48 -10.01 6.29
C HIS A 149 0.98 -10.22 7.71
N SER A 150 1.71 -9.27 8.30
CA SER A 150 1.88 -9.23 9.76
C SER A 150 0.53 -9.32 10.46
N SER A 151 -0.50 -9.17 9.64
CA SER A 151 -1.90 -9.37 9.92
C SER A 151 -2.42 -10.74 9.50
N SER A 152 -1.77 -11.55 8.65
CA SER A 152 -2.37 -12.84 8.24
C SER A 152 -2.22 -13.89 9.34
N GLU A 153 -1.09 -13.95 10.02
CA GLU A 153 -0.98 -14.70 11.28
C GLU A 153 -1.91 -14.09 12.35
N HIS A 154 -1.92 -12.75 12.49
CA HIS A 154 -2.82 -12.06 13.40
C HIS A 154 -4.30 -12.05 12.94
N LEU A 155 -4.59 -12.13 11.64
CA LEU A 155 -5.95 -12.37 11.15
C LEU A 155 -6.45 -13.75 11.55
N ALA A 156 -5.56 -14.75 11.56
CA ALA A 156 -5.88 -16.07 12.06
C ALA A 156 -6.10 -16.07 13.59
N ASP A 157 -5.38 -15.21 14.32
CA ASP A 157 -5.43 -15.10 15.78
C ASP A 157 -6.51 -14.12 16.28
N LEU A 158 -6.97 -13.18 15.44
CA LEU A 158 -8.06 -12.28 15.82
C LEU A 158 -9.34 -13.06 16.08
N GLU A 159 -9.99 -12.78 17.20
CA GLU A 159 -11.33 -13.29 17.46
C GLU A 159 -12.28 -12.93 16.30
N THR A 160 -13.07 -13.90 15.85
CA THR A 160 -13.97 -13.79 14.68
C THR A 160 -14.83 -12.53 14.71
N HIS A 161 -15.29 -12.12 15.89
CA HIS A 161 -16.14 -10.93 16.04
C HIS A 161 -15.38 -9.60 15.82
N HIS A 162 -14.10 -9.51 16.17
CA HIS A 162 -13.27 -8.33 15.91
C HIS A 162 -12.98 -8.18 14.43
N LEU A 163 -12.62 -9.26 13.77
CA LEU A 163 -12.40 -9.31 12.34
C LEU A 163 -13.67 -8.97 11.54
N ALA A 164 -14.81 -9.54 11.93
CA ALA A 164 -16.10 -9.23 11.33
C ALA A 164 -16.47 -7.74 11.49
N ARG A 165 -16.16 -7.12 12.64
CA ARG A 165 -16.38 -5.69 12.89
C ARG A 165 -15.51 -4.83 11.99
N LEU A 166 -14.23 -5.18 11.80
CA LEU A 166 -13.32 -4.50 10.88
C LEU A 166 -13.85 -4.58 9.46
N ILE A 167 -14.12 -5.78 8.96
CA ILE A 167 -14.58 -6.04 7.60
C ILE A 167 -15.93 -5.36 7.29
N ARG A 168 -16.85 -5.29 8.25
CA ARG A 168 -18.13 -4.56 8.05
C ARG A 168 -17.94 -3.10 7.66
N ARG A 169 -16.88 -2.45 8.12
CA ARG A 169 -16.59 -1.04 7.85
C ARG A 169 -15.94 -0.80 6.48
N LEU A 170 -15.46 -1.86 5.84
CA LEU A 170 -14.81 -1.76 4.54
C LEU A 170 -15.84 -1.57 3.43
N PRO A 171 -15.49 -0.89 2.31
CA PRO A 171 -16.26 -0.89 1.08
C PRO A 171 -16.46 -2.31 0.54
N HIS A 172 -17.54 -2.54 -0.21
CA HIS A 172 -17.94 -3.89 -0.66
C HIS A 172 -16.82 -4.65 -1.39
N ARG A 173 -16.12 -3.98 -2.32
CA ARG A 173 -15.00 -4.60 -3.07
C ARG A 173 -13.88 -5.07 -2.14
N MET A 174 -13.49 -4.23 -1.19
CA MET A 174 -12.44 -4.57 -0.22
C MET A 174 -12.84 -5.71 0.72
N LYS A 175 -14.13 -5.83 1.08
CA LYS A 175 -14.62 -6.97 1.87
C LYS A 175 -14.31 -8.29 1.19
N HIS A 176 -14.57 -8.37 -0.11
CA HIS A 176 -14.32 -9.58 -0.89
C HIS A 176 -12.83 -9.93 -0.91
N ASP A 177 -11.97 -8.95 -1.19
CA ASP A 177 -10.53 -9.15 -1.28
C ASP A 177 -9.92 -9.57 0.06
N VAL A 178 -10.30 -8.89 1.16
CA VAL A 178 -9.81 -9.25 2.51
C VAL A 178 -10.31 -10.63 2.93
N LEU A 179 -11.57 -10.97 2.66
CA LEU A 179 -12.10 -12.32 2.93
C LEU A 179 -11.38 -13.38 2.10
N GLY A 180 -10.96 -13.04 0.88
CA GLY A 180 -10.19 -13.92 0.01
C GLY A 180 -8.82 -14.31 0.57
N GLN A 181 -8.22 -13.47 1.43
CA GLN A 181 -6.92 -13.73 2.09
C GLN A 181 -7.04 -14.62 3.34
N LEU A 182 -8.25 -14.94 3.78
CA LEU A 182 -8.46 -15.81 4.94
C LEU A 182 -8.51 -17.29 4.53
N PRO A 183 -8.02 -18.21 5.39
CA PRO A 183 -8.29 -19.64 5.26
C PRO A 183 -9.80 -19.91 5.16
N GLU A 184 -10.20 -20.97 4.45
CA GLU A 184 -11.60 -21.22 4.09
C GLU A 184 -12.53 -21.39 5.29
N ASP A 185 -12.07 -22.11 6.33
CA ASP A 185 -12.77 -22.27 7.61
C ASP A 185 -13.04 -20.93 8.28
N ARG A 186 -12.00 -20.12 8.39
CA ARG A 186 -12.05 -18.77 8.96
C ARG A 186 -12.95 -17.85 8.17
N ARG A 187 -12.86 -17.89 6.84
CA ARG A 187 -13.69 -17.10 5.92
C ARG A 187 -15.16 -17.37 6.14
N ARG A 188 -15.53 -18.64 6.31
CA ARG A 188 -16.90 -19.07 6.58
C ARG A 188 -17.41 -18.52 7.91
N ASP A 189 -16.64 -18.62 8.98
CA ASP A 189 -17.01 -18.14 10.30
C ASP A 189 -17.19 -16.60 10.34
N VAL A 190 -16.27 -15.89 9.69
CA VAL A 190 -16.34 -14.42 9.61
C VAL A 190 -17.54 -13.98 8.78
N ARG A 191 -17.84 -14.64 7.65
CA ARG A 191 -19.06 -14.35 6.85
C ARG A 191 -20.32 -14.56 7.68
N ALA A 192 -20.46 -15.68 8.37
CA ALA A 192 -21.60 -15.95 9.23
C ALA A 192 -21.75 -14.87 10.31
N HIS A 193 -20.64 -14.35 10.84
CA HIS A 193 -20.64 -13.29 11.84
C HIS A 193 -20.98 -11.90 11.26
N ILE A 194 -20.62 -11.64 10.01
CA ILE A 194 -20.99 -10.42 9.28
C ILE A 194 -22.49 -10.41 8.98
N GLU A 195 -23.06 -11.55 8.61
CA GLU A 195 -24.47 -11.71 8.25
C GLU A 195 -25.41 -11.69 9.46
N ARG A 196 -24.94 -12.10 10.63
CA ARG A 196 -25.67 -11.93 11.89
C ARG A 196 -25.90 -10.44 12.12
N ARG A 197 -27.16 -9.98 11.96
CA ARG A 197 -27.53 -8.58 12.21
C ARG A 197 -27.09 -8.17 13.62
N PRO A 198 -26.30 -7.09 13.79
CA PRO A 198 -26.08 -6.57 15.12
C PRO A 198 -27.43 -6.21 15.71
N HIS A 199 -27.71 -6.64 16.94
CA HIS A 199 -28.82 -6.13 17.70
C HIS A 199 -28.74 -4.60 17.66
N ARG A 200 -29.64 -3.93 16.92
CA ARG A 200 -29.73 -2.47 16.92
C ARG A 200 -29.99 -2.07 18.36
N PRO A 201 -29.11 -1.31 19.03
CA PRO A 201 -29.48 -0.72 20.28
C PRO A 201 -30.71 0.14 20.00
N ARG A 202 -31.79 -0.15 20.68
CA ARG A 202 -32.96 0.74 20.69
C ARG A 202 -32.47 2.07 21.24
N TRP A 203 -32.21 3.02 20.35
CA TRP A 203 -32.02 4.40 20.75
C TRP A 203 -33.29 4.77 21.50
N ARG A 204 -33.22 4.91 22.84
CA ARG A 204 -34.26 5.56 23.62
C ARG A 204 -34.44 6.92 22.98
N ARG A 205 -35.58 7.14 22.34
CA ARG A 205 -36.05 8.48 21.97
C ARG A 205 -36.08 9.26 23.26
N TYR A 206 -35.14 10.15 23.48
CA TYR A 206 -35.26 11.16 24.51
C TYR A 206 -36.49 11.99 24.11
N ARG A 207 -37.61 11.75 24.81
CA ARG A 207 -38.71 12.69 24.83
C ARG A 207 -38.17 13.94 25.52
N THR A 208 -38.03 15.03 24.79
CA THR A 208 -37.91 16.36 25.38
C THR A 208 -39.20 16.61 26.18
N PRO A 209 -39.15 16.94 27.48
CA PRO A 209 -40.31 17.44 28.17
C PRO A 209 -40.60 18.83 27.60
N HIS A 210 -41.78 18.99 27.04
CA HIS A 210 -42.33 20.32 26.78
C HIS A 210 -42.63 20.94 28.15
N ALA A 211 -41.98 22.07 28.46
CA ALA A 211 -42.47 23.06 29.40
C ALA A 211 -43.28 24.08 28.63
#